data_8bbdb58be6ec2cf94f7a1da0829231c2
#
_entry.id   8bbdb58be6ec2cf94f7a1da0829231c2
#
_cell.length_a   1.000
_cell.length_b   1.000
_cell.length_c   1.000
_cell.angle_alpha   90.00
_cell.angle_beta   90.00
_cell.angle_gamma   90.00
#
_symmetry.space_group_name_H-M   'P 1'
#
loop_
_entity.id
_entity.type
_entity.pdbx_description
1 polymer ?
#
loop_
_entity_poly.entity_id
_entity_poly.type
_entity_poly.pdbx_seq_one_letter_code
_entity_poly.pdbx_strand_id
1 'polypeptide(L)'
;MAVTELARLRLQGGTDVSSPSLRANLAKAKDVMEKASGFEFWYYHCVEEPNVIFILGSWPSVDFHMHEFIPGPQNQELLQLLKDQVTVEWMFHLDIDQRTQPLPLQRDVLSIGRHIVKGGERERFMATFRDNKHVLESYVGEPGRLVWGWRLDRGYDPSIKEEEPKEQFVLLTGWDSIEQHLGFANTEEFQKYSQIRNHMEEASDIKHARLMRVGEMRQ
;
A
#
# COMPACT_ATOMS: atom_id res chain seq x y z
N MET A 1 18.49 3.16 -3.37
CA MET A 1 17.33 4.04 -3.60
C MET A 1 16.28 3.63 -2.59
N ALA A 2 15.70 4.58 -1.86
CA ALA A 2 14.63 4.26 -0.92
C ALA A 2 13.44 3.64 -1.66
N VAL A 3 12.77 2.70 -0.99
CA VAL A 3 11.65 1.93 -1.53
C VAL A 3 10.47 2.01 -0.56
N THR A 4 9.25 1.85 -1.07
CA THR A 4 8.05 1.79 -0.23
C THR A 4 7.63 0.34 -0.04
N GLU A 5 7.53 -0.10 1.21
CA GLU A 5 6.84 -1.33 1.58
C GLU A 5 5.33 -1.13 1.50
N LEU A 6 4.65 -2.08 0.88
CA LEU A 6 3.22 -2.29 1.03
C LEU A 6 3.00 -3.69 1.60
N ALA A 7 2.43 -3.76 2.79
CA ALA A 7 2.09 -5.01 3.45
C ALA A 7 0.61 -5.08 3.80
N ARG A 8 0.06 -6.28 3.79
CA ARG A 8 -1.30 -6.59 4.21
C ARG A 8 -1.25 -7.51 5.42
N LEU A 9 -1.86 -7.06 6.50
CA LEU A 9 -2.00 -7.80 7.75
C LEU A 9 -3.45 -8.20 7.95
N ARG A 10 -3.67 -9.41 8.45
CA ARG A 10 -4.99 -9.86 8.90
C ARG A 10 -5.03 -9.95 10.42
N LEU A 11 -6.06 -9.37 11.03
CA LEU A 11 -6.33 -9.48 12.46
C LEU A 11 -6.72 -10.91 12.83
N GLN A 12 -6.22 -11.39 13.94
CA GLN A 12 -6.37 -12.75 14.43
C GLN A 12 -7.13 -12.81 15.75
N GLY A 13 -7.65 -14.00 16.10
CA GLY A 13 -8.15 -14.31 17.44
C GLY A 13 -9.30 -13.42 17.95
N GLY A 14 -10.11 -12.84 17.05
CA GLY A 14 -11.17 -11.90 17.42
C GLY A 14 -10.63 -10.51 17.81
N THR A 15 -9.38 -10.21 17.51
CA THR A 15 -8.79 -8.87 17.70
C THR A 15 -9.54 -7.86 16.86
N ASP A 16 -9.94 -6.76 17.47
CA ASP A 16 -10.58 -5.62 16.80
C ASP A 16 -9.58 -4.47 16.62
N VAL A 17 -9.72 -3.73 15.53
CA VAL A 17 -8.85 -2.59 15.18
C VAL A 17 -8.87 -1.48 16.23
N SER A 18 -9.93 -1.37 17.04
CA SER A 18 -10.06 -0.43 18.14
C SER A 18 -9.41 -0.92 19.44
N SER A 19 -8.96 -2.18 19.50
CA SER A 19 -8.35 -2.78 20.69
C SER A 19 -7.16 -1.94 21.20
N PRO A 20 -7.17 -1.47 22.46
CA PRO A 20 -6.06 -0.70 23.01
C PRO A 20 -4.73 -1.45 22.99
N SER A 21 -4.76 -2.77 23.22
CA SER A 21 -3.55 -3.61 23.17
C SER A 21 -2.95 -3.71 21.77
N LEU A 22 -3.79 -3.91 20.76
CA LEU A 22 -3.34 -3.89 19.37
C LEU A 22 -2.71 -2.54 19.00
N ARG A 23 -3.40 -1.44 19.32
CA ARG A 23 -2.92 -0.09 19.02
C ARG A 23 -1.59 0.22 19.69
N ALA A 24 -1.42 -0.19 20.95
CA ALA A 24 -0.17 -0.03 21.68
C ALA A 24 0.97 -0.86 21.05
N ASN A 25 0.69 -2.09 20.63
CA ASN A 25 1.66 -2.95 19.99
C ASN A 25 2.02 -2.47 18.57
N LEU A 26 1.05 -1.99 17.78
CA LEU A 26 1.30 -1.36 16.49
C LEU A 26 2.12 -0.06 16.63
N ALA A 27 1.87 0.76 17.66
CA ALA A 27 2.67 1.95 17.95
C ALA A 27 4.14 1.58 18.25
N LYS A 28 4.36 0.54 19.06
CA LYS A 28 5.70 0.00 19.33
C LYS A 28 6.38 -0.51 18.05
N ALA A 29 5.64 -1.24 17.22
CA ALA A 29 6.17 -1.76 15.96
C ALA A 29 6.56 -0.61 15.02
N LYS A 30 5.73 0.43 14.91
CA LYS A 30 6.02 1.65 14.17
C LYS A 30 7.34 2.28 14.64
N ASP A 31 7.49 2.51 15.94
CA ASP A 31 8.71 3.10 16.53
C ASP A 31 9.98 2.29 16.19
N VAL A 32 9.89 0.97 16.23
CA VAL A 32 11.04 0.10 15.91
C VAL A 32 11.38 0.17 14.43
N MET A 33 10.39 0.08 13.55
CA MET A 33 10.60 0.18 12.09
C MET A 33 11.14 1.55 11.70
N GLU A 34 10.60 2.64 12.25
CA GLU A 34 11.06 4.00 11.98
C GLU A 34 12.48 4.26 12.46
N LYS A 35 12.86 3.75 13.63
CA LYS A 35 14.24 3.84 14.15
C LYS A 35 15.22 3.03 13.30
N ALA A 36 14.82 1.86 12.82
CA ALA A 36 15.68 1.00 12.02
C ALA A 36 15.86 1.55 10.60
N SER A 37 14.79 2.02 9.97
CA SER A 37 14.79 2.47 8.58
C SER A 37 15.24 3.92 8.40
N GLY A 38 14.95 4.79 9.40
CA GLY A 38 15.09 6.24 9.30
C GLY A 38 13.95 6.91 8.52
N PHE A 39 12.83 6.20 8.29
CA PHE A 39 11.68 6.68 7.54
C PHE A 39 10.39 6.50 8.34
N GLU A 40 9.31 7.17 7.90
CA GLU A 40 7.99 7.07 8.51
C GLU A 40 7.22 5.84 8.04
N PHE A 41 6.35 5.31 8.92
CA PHE A 41 5.44 4.19 8.68
C PHE A 41 4.01 4.57 9.00
N TRP A 42 3.07 4.06 8.21
CA TRP A 42 1.66 4.35 8.31
C TRP A 42 0.84 3.08 8.29
N TYR A 43 -0.16 3.00 9.16
CA TYR A 43 -1.16 1.93 9.16
C TYR A 43 -2.46 2.47 8.57
N TYR A 44 -3.08 1.65 7.73
CA TYR A 44 -4.37 1.95 7.13
C TYR A 44 -5.34 0.81 7.36
N HIS A 45 -6.51 1.11 7.93
CA HIS A 45 -7.59 0.14 8.14
C HIS A 45 -8.41 0.00 6.87
N CYS A 46 -8.55 -1.23 6.36
CA CYS A 46 -9.34 -1.53 5.17
C CYS A 46 -10.83 -1.35 5.45
N VAL A 47 -11.54 -0.71 4.52
CA VAL A 47 -12.97 -0.45 4.66
C VAL A 47 -13.79 -1.67 4.26
N GLU A 48 -13.45 -2.34 3.15
CA GLU A 48 -14.16 -3.53 2.66
C GLU A 48 -13.92 -4.77 3.51
N GLU A 49 -12.78 -4.82 4.21
CA GLU A 49 -12.40 -5.95 5.04
C GLU A 49 -11.97 -5.46 6.43
N PRO A 50 -12.92 -5.33 7.39
CA PRO A 50 -12.64 -4.72 8.69
C PRO A 50 -11.59 -5.43 9.55
N ASN A 51 -11.23 -6.67 9.20
CA ASN A 51 -10.16 -7.43 9.83
C ASN A 51 -8.81 -7.31 9.09
N VAL A 52 -8.66 -6.32 8.20
CA VAL A 52 -7.43 -6.10 7.43
C VAL A 52 -6.85 -4.72 7.72
N ILE A 53 -5.53 -4.69 7.90
CA ILE A 53 -4.72 -3.48 8.03
C ILE A 53 -3.63 -3.52 6.94
N PHE A 54 -3.39 -2.38 6.29
CA PHE A 54 -2.24 -2.21 5.42
C PHE A 54 -1.13 -1.43 6.15
N ILE A 55 0.13 -1.77 5.84
CA ILE A 55 1.31 -0.97 6.18
C ILE A 55 1.79 -0.30 4.90
N LEU A 56 2.07 0.99 5.00
CA LEU A 56 2.84 1.75 4.04
C LEU A 56 4.00 2.41 4.78
N GLY A 57 5.22 2.03 4.43
CA GLY A 57 6.43 2.54 5.06
C GLY A 57 7.58 2.58 4.07
N SER A 58 8.69 3.22 4.43
CA SER A 58 9.86 3.28 3.57
C SER A 58 11.07 2.60 4.20
N TRP A 59 11.89 2.02 3.33
CA TRP A 59 13.16 1.40 3.69
C TRP A 59 14.29 1.99 2.84
N PRO A 60 15.55 1.97 3.33
CA PRO A 60 16.69 2.43 2.54
C PRO A 60 16.83 1.66 1.22
N SER A 61 16.52 0.36 1.24
CA SER A 61 16.50 -0.54 0.07
C SER A 61 15.71 -1.82 0.38
N VAL A 62 15.37 -2.58 -0.66
CA VAL A 62 14.83 -3.95 -0.53
C VAL A 62 15.82 -4.84 0.25
N ASP A 63 17.09 -4.74 -0.09
CA ASP A 63 18.15 -5.55 0.52
C ASP A 63 18.25 -5.32 2.03
N PHE A 64 18.28 -4.06 2.47
CA PHE A 64 18.27 -3.72 3.90
C PHE A 64 17.06 -4.32 4.62
N HIS A 65 15.85 -4.17 4.06
CA HIS A 65 14.65 -4.70 4.70
C HIS A 65 14.69 -6.24 4.77
N MET A 66 14.95 -6.91 3.64
CA MET A 66 14.82 -8.36 3.54
C MET A 66 15.98 -9.14 4.17
N HIS A 67 17.21 -8.60 4.12
CA HIS A 67 18.40 -9.33 4.54
C HIS A 67 19.03 -8.83 5.84
N GLU A 68 18.69 -7.63 6.29
CA GLU A 68 19.19 -7.09 7.56
C GLU A 68 18.08 -6.99 8.61
N PHE A 69 16.97 -6.30 8.31
CA PHE A 69 15.89 -6.06 9.29
C PHE A 69 15.04 -7.32 9.55
N ILE A 70 14.53 -7.98 8.49
CA ILE A 70 13.63 -9.14 8.62
C ILE A 70 14.26 -10.28 9.44
N PRO A 71 15.51 -10.72 9.20
CA PRO A 71 16.15 -11.74 10.05
C PRO A 71 16.66 -11.19 11.38
N GLY A 72 16.70 -9.88 11.56
CA GLY A 72 17.25 -9.22 12.72
C GLY A 72 16.45 -9.42 14.01
N PRO A 73 17.09 -9.27 15.19
CA PRO A 73 16.43 -9.49 16.49
C PRO A 73 15.25 -8.55 16.70
N GLN A 74 15.32 -7.31 16.23
CA GLN A 74 14.26 -6.33 16.36
C GLN A 74 12.96 -6.79 15.70
N ASN A 75 13.04 -7.31 14.47
CA ASN A 75 11.86 -7.85 13.79
C ASN A 75 11.35 -9.11 14.48
N GLN A 76 12.23 -9.99 14.98
CA GLN A 76 11.81 -11.17 15.73
C GLN A 76 11.04 -10.79 17.01
N GLU A 77 11.43 -9.73 17.70
CA GLU A 77 10.67 -9.18 18.83
C GLU A 77 9.29 -8.65 18.39
N LEU A 78 9.19 -7.98 17.24
CA LEU A 78 7.92 -7.50 16.68
C LEU A 78 6.99 -8.66 16.30
N LEU A 79 7.51 -9.70 15.67
CA LEU A 79 6.75 -10.90 15.33
C LEU A 79 6.22 -11.57 16.60
N GLN A 80 7.04 -11.68 17.65
CA GLN A 80 6.61 -12.22 18.94
C GLN A 80 5.57 -11.33 19.64
N LEU A 81 5.72 -10.00 19.56
CA LEU A 81 4.80 -9.02 20.15
C LEU A 81 3.40 -9.10 19.53
N LEU A 82 3.32 -9.35 18.23
CA LEU A 82 2.09 -9.27 17.44
C LEU A 82 1.51 -10.64 17.06
N LYS A 83 2.18 -11.75 17.39
CA LYS A 83 1.88 -13.12 16.91
C LYS A 83 0.44 -13.59 17.08
N ASP A 84 -0.24 -13.17 18.16
CA ASP A 84 -1.61 -13.57 18.49
C ASP A 84 -2.65 -12.52 18.03
N GLN A 85 -2.21 -11.42 17.44
CA GLN A 85 -3.05 -10.30 17.03
C GLN A 85 -3.12 -10.10 15.52
N VAL A 86 -2.02 -10.35 14.80
CA VAL A 86 -1.97 -10.18 13.34
C VAL A 86 -1.17 -11.29 12.67
N THR A 87 -1.50 -11.54 11.41
CA THR A 87 -0.71 -12.36 10.48
C THR A 87 -0.40 -11.53 9.25
N VAL A 88 0.83 -11.59 8.77
CA VAL A 88 1.20 -11.01 7.47
C VAL A 88 0.66 -11.91 6.38
N GLU A 89 -0.28 -11.42 5.57
CA GLU A 89 -0.79 -12.15 4.41
C GLU A 89 0.15 -12.04 3.23
N TRP A 90 0.63 -10.84 2.97
CA TRP A 90 1.67 -10.57 1.97
C TRP A 90 2.35 -9.22 2.24
N MET A 91 3.56 -9.08 1.72
CA MET A 91 4.37 -7.88 1.78
C MET A 91 5.33 -7.85 0.60
N PHE A 92 5.50 -6.69 -0.03
CA PHE A 92 6.45 -6.45 -1.11
C PHE A 92 6.86 -4.97 -1.18
N HIS A 93 7.82 -4.66 -2.02
CA HIS A 93 8.35 -3.31 -2.18
C HIS A 93 7.97 -2.70 -3.53
N LEU A 94 7.82 -1.37 -3.53
CA LEU A 94 7.50 -0.53 -4.68
C LEU A 94 8.68 0.43 -4.96
N ASP A 95 8.88 0.77 -6.22
CA ASP A 95 9.86 1.76 -6.66
C ASP A 95 9.41 3.22 -6.37
N ILE A 96 8.81 3.43 -5.20
CA ILE A 96 8.33 4.71 -4.70
C ILE A 96 9.30 5.22 -3.62
N ASP A 97 9.89 6.39 -3.84
CA ASP A 97 10.61 7.13 -2.79
C ASP A 97 9.65 8.19 -2.20
N GLN A 98 9.16 7.97 -1.00
CA GLN A 98 8.18 8.85 -0.34
C GLN A 98 8.71 10.27 -0.05
N ARG A 99 10.02 10.50 -0.13
CA ARG A 99 10.62 11.84 -0.03
C ARG A 99 10.36 12.69 -1.27
N THR A 100 10.22 12.06 -2.43
CA THR A 100 9.93 12.72 -3.72
C THR A 100 8.50 12.51 -4.19
N GLN A 101 7.85 11.44 -3.71
CA GLN A 101 6.47 11.09 -3.99
C GLN A 101 5.73 10.83 -2.66
N PRO A 102 5.41 11.88 -1.89
CA PRO A 102 4.79 11.74 -0.58
C PRO A 102 3.40 11.13 -0.68
N LEU A 103 3.06 10.26 0.28
CA LEU A 103 1.74 9.67 0.38
C LEU A 103 0.66 10.75 0.62
N PRO A 104 -0.57 10.57 0.11
CA PRO A 104 -1.67 11.53 0.29
C PRO A 104 -2.31 11.43 1.69
N LEU A 105 -1.53 11.65 2.75
CA LEU A 105 -1.90 11.46 4.16
C LEU A 105 -3.00 12.40 4.66
N GLN A 106 -3.26 13.49 3.92
CA GLN A 106 -4.26 14.52 4.30
C GLN A 106 -5.68 14.19 3.83
N ARG A 107 -5.87 12.98 3.26
CA ARG A 107 -7.15 12.56 2.71
C ARG A 107 -7.85 11.57 3.62
N ASP A 108 -9.19 11.62 3.63
CA ASP A 108 -10.01 10.76 4.47
C ASP A 108 -9.96 9.30 4.05
N VAL A 109 -9.74 9.05 2.75
CA VAL A 109 -9.70 7.71 2.16
C VAL A 109 -8.51 7.59 1.23
N LEU A 110 -7.76 6.51 1.37
CA LEU A 110 -6.75 6.05 0.42
C LEU A 110 -7.32 4.87 -0.37
N SER A 111 -7.33 4.95 -1.70
CA SER A 111 -7.50 3.74 -2.50
C SER A 111 -6.13 3.12 -2.80
N ILE A 112 -6.04 1.81 -2.61
CA ILE A 112 -4.87 0.99 -2.92
C ILE A 112 -5.27 0.12 -4.11
N GLY A 113 -4.86 0.54 -5.31
CA GLY A 113 -5.14 -0.17 -6.56
C GLY A 113 -3.94 -1.01 -6.98
N ARG A 114 -4.13 -2.33 -7.03
CA ARG A 114 -3.13 -3.28 -7.52
C ARG A 114 -3.53 -3.72 -8.93
N HIS A 115 -2.67 -3.48 -9.90
CA HIS A 115 -2.91 -3.77 -11.31
C HIS A 115 -1.90 -4.80 -11.79
N ILE A 116 -2.37 -5.98 -12.17
CA ILE A 116 -1.51 -7.01 -12.77
C ILE A 116 -1.44 -6.77 -14.27
N VAL A 117 -0.25 -6.43 -14.74
CA VAL A 117 0.01 -6.09 -16.14
C VAL A 117 0.45 -7.34 -16.89
N LYS A 118 -0.03 -7.49 -18.12
CA LYS A 118 0.33 -8.60 -19.00
C LYS A 118 1.84 -8.61 -19.26
N GLY A 119 2.42 -9.81 -19.32
CA GLY A 119 3.83 -9.96 -19.63
C GLY A 119 4.22 -9.24 -20.91
N GLY A 120 5.26 -8.40 -20.85
CA GLY A 120 5.74 -7.59 -21.98
C GLY A 120 4.90 -6.34 -22.31
N GLU A 121 3.82 -6.05 -21.57
CA GLU A 121 2.98 -4.86 -21.81
C GLU A 121 3.31 -3.66 -20.90
N ARG A 122 4.31 -3.78 -20.04
CA ARG A 122 4.69 -2.75 -19.05
C ARG A 122 4.88 -1.36 -19.67
N GLU A 123 5.62 -1.27 -20.76
CA GLU A 123 5.88 0.01 -21.41
C GLU A 123 4.60 0.62 -22.02
N ARG A 124 3.76 -0.21 -22.65
CA ARG A 124 2.48 0.21 -23.21
C ARG A 124 1.49 0.64 -22.14
N PHE A 125 1.42 -0.13 -21.05
CA PHE A 125 0.63 0.25 -19.87
C PHE A 125 1.06 1.61 -19.35
N MET A 126 2.37 1.83 -19.15
CA MET A 126 2.90 3.11 -18.66
C MET A 126 2.67 4.27 -19.61
N ALA A 127 2.79 4.05 -20.92
CA ALA A 127 2.46 5.07 -21.91
C ALA A 127 0.99 5.48 -21.81
N THR A 128 0.08 4.49 -21.84
CA THR A 128 -1.36 4.72 -21.69
C THR A 128 -1.72 5.38 -20.35
N PHE A 129 -1.09 4.96 -19.24
CA PHE A 129 -1.29 5.59 -17.93
C PHE A 129 -0.83 7.06 -17.94
N ARG A 130 0.37 7.35 -18.41
CA ARG A 130 0.91 8.72 -18.46
C ARG A 130 0.05 9.65 -19.33
N ASP A 131 -0.43 9.16 -20.47
CA ASP A 131 -1.26 9.93 -21.39
C ASP A 131 -2.63 10.27 -20.78
N ASN A 132 -3.16 9.41 -19.91
CA ASN A 132 -4.52 9.53 -19.38
C ASN A 132 -4.60 9.85 -17.88
N LYS A 133 -3.51 9.80 -17.10
CA LYS A 133 -3.55 10.06 -15.65
C LYS A 133 -4.06 11.46 -15.29
N HIS A 134 -3.87 12.43 -16.18
CA HIS A 134 -4.34 13.81 -15.99
C HIS A 134 -5.86 13.89 -15.81
N VAL A 135 -6.61 12.94 -16.37
CA VAL A 135 -8.06 12.81 -16.19
C VAL A 135 -8.40 12.53 -14.72
N LEU A 136 -7.69 11.56 -14.13
CA LEU A 136 -7.84 11.23 -12.71
C LEU A 136 -7.33 12.38 -11.82
N GLU A 137 -6.18 12.98 -12.15
CA GLU A 137 -5.61 14.12 -11.44
C GLU A 137 -6.60 15.30 -11.40
N SER A 138 -7.22 15.62 -12.54
CA SER A 138 -8.23 16.67 -12.63
C SER A 138 -9.49 16.37 -11.81
N TYR A 139 -9.93 15.12 -11.80
CA TYR A 139 -11.13 14.70 -11.06
C TYR A 139 -10.91 14.77 -9.53
N VAL A 140 -9.75 14.34 -9.05
CA VAL A 140 -9.43 14.44 -7.61
C VAL A 140 -9.07 15.86 -7.16
N GLY A 141 -8.81 16.79 -8.10
CA GLY A 141 -8.78 18.23 -7.91
C GLY A 141 -7.51 18.85 -7.34
N GLU A 142 -6.50 18.06 -6.91
CA GLU A 142 -5.24 18.57 -6.37
C GLU A 142 -4.02 17.78 -6.84
N PRO A 143 -2.90 18.46 -7.15
CA PRO A 143 -1.61 17.79 -7.36
C PRO A 143 -1.18 16.99 -6.13
N GLY A 144 -0.48 15.88 -6.34
CA GLY A 144 0.08 15.05 -5.25
C GLY A 144 -0.91 14.12 -4.56
N ARG A 145 -2.14 13.96 -5.08
CA ARG A 145 -3.08 12.94 -4.59
C ARG A 145 -2.82 11.55 -5.15
N LEU A 146 -2.03 11.43 -6.21
CA LEU A 146 -1.66 10.18 -6.87
C LEU A 146 -0.20 9.87 -6.62
N VAL A 147 0.05 8.68 -6.11
CA VAL A 147 1.38 8.09 -5.97
C VAL A 147 1.35 6.71 -6.60
N TRP A 148 2.33 6.38 -7.42
CA TRP A 148 2.35 5.09 -8.09
C TRP A 148 3.77 4.54 -8.22
N GLY A 149 3.85 3.23 -8.33
CA GLY A 149 5.11 2.54 -8.56
C GLY A 149 4.91 1.10 -8.98
N TRP A 150 6.00 0.49 -9.40
CA TRP A 150 6.07 -0.91 -9.75
C TRP A 150 6.57 -1.74 -8.56
N ARG A 151 6.03 -2.93 -8.43
CA ARG A 151 6.58 -3.93 -7.53
C ARG A 151 7.99 -4.29 -7.96
N LEU A 152 8.94 -4.26 -7.01
CA LEU A 152 10.36 -4.49 -7.25
C LEU A 152 10.78 -5.94 -7.01
N ASP A 153 10.12 -6.62 -6.07
CA ASP A 153 10.52 -7.93 -5.59
C ASP A 153 9.34 -8.88 -5.39
N ARG A 154 9.64 -10.11 -5.07
CA ARG A 154 8.60 -11.07 -4.67
C ARG A 154 8.05 -10.76 -3.28
N GLY A 155 8.88 -10.19 -2.41
CA GLY A 155 8.57 -9.98 -1.01
C GLY A 155 8.18 -11.29 -0.31
N TYR A 156 7.21 -11.19 0.60
CA TYR A 156 6.52 -12.31 1.17
C TYR A 156 5.09 -12.33 0.62
N ASP A 157 4.80 -13.26 -0.29
CA ASP A 157 3.46 -13.43 -0.87
C ASP A 157 3.23 -14.91 -1.17
N PRO A 158 2.58 -15.65 -0.26
CA PRO A 158 2.35 -17.09 -0.43
C PRO A 158 1.42 -17.44 -1.58
N SER A 159 0.70 -16.47 -2.16
CA SER A 159 -0.17 -16.68 -3.32
C SER A 159 0.59 -16.73 -4.65
N ILE A 160 1.81 -16.19 -4.69
CA ILE A 160 2.65 -16.18 -5.89
C ILE A 160 3.44 -17.48 -5.99
N LYS A 161 3.11 -18.29 -7.00
CA LYS A 161 3.91 -19.47 -7.37
C LYS A 161 5.26 -19.04 -7.94
N GLU A 162 6.29 -19.90 -7.78
CA GLU A 162 7.68 -19.58 -8.08
C GLU A 162 7.98 -19.20 -9.54
N GLU A 163 7.09 -19.53 -10.47
CA GLU A 163 7.46 -19.62 -11.87
C GLU A 163 7.48 -18.31 -12.65
N GLU A 164 6.72 -17.27 -12.25
CA GLU A 164 6.84 -15.93 -12.87
C GLU A 164 6.36 -14.81 -11.93
N PRO A 165 7.20 -13.82 -11.59
CA PRO A 165 6.70 -12.62 -10.92
C PRO A 165 5.83 -11.84 -11.89
N LYS A 166 4.53 -11.80 -11.64
CA LYS A 166 3.62 -10.96 -12.40
C LYS A 166 4.07 -9.49 -12.26
N GLU A 167 4.14 -8.77 -13.36
CA GLU A 167 4.39 -7.34 -13.34
C GLU A 167 3.22 -6.65 -12.66
N GLN A 168 3.47 -6.04 -11.51
CA GLN A 168 2.44 -5.40 -10.71
C GLN A 168 2.69 -3.90 -10.59
N PHE A 169 1.73 -3.12 -11.06
CA PHE A 169 1.66 -1.68 -10.85
C PHE A 169 0.72 -1.37 -9.69
N VAL A 170 1.15 -0.50 -8.78
CA VAL A 170 0.34 -0.06 -7.66
C VAL A 170 0.08 1.43 -7.77
N LEU A 171 -1.18 1.81 -7.68
CA LEU A 171 -1.64 3.20 -7.64
C LEU A 171 -2.28 3.48 -6.27
N LEU A 172 -1.73 4.45 -5.59
CA LEU A 172 -2.23 4.98 -4.32
C LEU A 172 -2.89 6.34 -4.60
N THR A 173 -4.19 6.45 -4.36
CA THR A 173 -4.92 7.70 -4.62
C THR A 173 -5.66 8.17 -3.39
N GLY A 174 -5.46 9.43 -3.02
CA GLY A 174 -6.19 10.08 -1.94
C GLY A 174 -7.54 10.64 -2.40
N TRP A 175 -8.61 10.34 -1.67
CA TRP A 175 -9.99 10.73 -1.92
C TRP A 175 -10.59 11.45 -0.72
N ASP A 176 -11.56 12.32 -0.95
CA ASP A 176 -12.34 12.92 0.13
C ASP A 176 -13.39 11.94 0.67
N SER A 177 -13.87 11.01 -0.19
CA SER A 177 -14.77 9.93 0.21
C SER A 177 -14.71 8.74 -0.76
N ILE A 178 -15.27 7.61 -0.37
CA ILE A 178 -15.43 6.44 -1.24
C ILE A 178 -16.39 6.76 -2.40
N GLU A 179 -17.44 7.51 -2.13
CA GLU A 179 -18.43 7.94 -3.13
C GLU A 179 -17.78 8.78 -4.23
N GLN A 180 -16.80 9.65 -3.87
CA GLN A 180 -16.01 10.39 -4.86
C GLN A 180 -15.26 9.42 -5.77
N HIS A 181 -14.59 8.41 -5.21
CA HIS A 181 -13.89 7.41 -6.03
C HIS A 181 -14.84 6.65 -6.95
N LEU A 182 -15.93 6.13 -6.41
CA LEU A 182 -16.94 5.40 -7.20
C LEU A 182 -17.58 6.29 -8.26
N GLY A 183 -17.77 7.56 -7.97
CA GLY A 183 -18.30 8.56 -8.90
C GLY A 183 -17.41 8.78 -10.12
N PHE A 184 -16.10 8.63 -10.00
CA PHE A 184 -15.17 8.75 -11.12
C PHE A 184 -15.49 7.77 -12.25
N ALA A 185 -15.88 6.54 -11.91
CA ALA A 185 -16.23 5.52 -12.91
C ALA A 185 -17.46 5.88 -13.76
N ASN A 186 -18.27 6.85 -13.31
CA ASN A 186 -19.47 7.31 -13.99
C ASN A 186 -19.25 8.55 -14.86
N THR A 187 -18.01 9.06 -14.94
CA THR A 187 -17.65 10.20 -15.79
C THR A 187 -17.35 9.77 -17.22
N GLU A 188 -17.58 10.64 -18.19
CA GLU A 188 -17.23 10.38 -19.59
C GLU A 188 -15.71 10.21 -19.76
N GLU A 189 -14.95 10.98 -19.00
CA GLU A 189 -13.49 10.97 -19.00
C GLU A 189 -12.90 9.65 -18.51
N PHE A 190 -13.63 8.94 -17.64
CA PHE A 190 -13.20 7.62 -17.16
C PHE A 190 -12.94 6.63 -18.29
N GLN A 191 -13.66 6.73 -19.42
CA GLN A 191 -13.44 5.86 -20.57
C GLN A 191 -12.02 5.98 -21.13
N LYS A 192 -11.44 7.20 -21.10
CA LYS A 192 -10.04 7.42 -21.51
C LYS A 192 -9.08 6.80 -20.49
N TYR A 193 -9.29 7.09 -19.21
CA TYR A 193 -8.45 6.53 -18.15
C TYR A 193 -8.49 5.00 -18.13
N SER A 194 -9.66 4.41 -18.31
CA SER A 194 -9.87 2.96 -18.26
C SER A 194 -9.15 2.18 -19.37
N GLN A 195 -8.61 2.84 -20.39
CA GLN A 195 -7.82 2.18 -21.46
C GLN A 195 -6.59 1.43 -20.92
N ILE A 196 -6.08 1.79 -19.74
CA ILE A 196 -5.02 1.02 -19.06
C ILE A 196 -5.39 -0.47 -18.90
N ARG A 197 -6.70 -0.77 -18.78
CA ARG A 197 -7.22 -2.15 -18.63
C ARG A 197 -6.89 -3.06 -19.82
N ASN A 198 -6.68 -2.48 -21.01
CA ASN A 198 -6.32 -3.26 -22.20
C ASN A 198 -4.97 -3.99 -22.05
N HIS A 199 -4.11 -3.49 -21.16
CA HIS A 199 -2.78 -4.02 -20.88
C HIS A 199 -2.73 -4.89 -19.63
N MET A 200 -3.88 -5.16 -18.97
CA MET A 200 -3.95 -5.92 -17.74
C MET A 200 -4.39 -7.36 -17.99
N GLU A 201 -3.90 -8.30 -17.18
CA GLU A 201 -4.32 -9.71 -17.22
C GLU A 201 -5.71 -9.92 -16.63
N GLU A 202 -6.01 -9.20 -15.56
CA GLU A 202 -7.23 -9.36 -14.76
C GLU A 202 -7.73 -8.01 -14.25
N ALA A 203 -8.92 -7.99 -13.67
CA ALA A 203 -9.45 -6.81 -13.03
C ALA A 203 -8.53 -6.34 -11.88
N SER A 204 -8.42 -5.02 -11.71
CA SER A 204 -7.66 -4.44 -10.60
C SER A 204 -8.23 -4.89 -9.26
N ASP A 205 -7.35 -5.26 -8.33
CA ASP A 205 -7.71 -5.38 -6.91
C ASP A 205 -7.61 -3.98 -6.28
N ILE A 206 -8.77 -3.38 -5.99
CA ILE A 206 -8.84 -2.04 -5.41
C ILE A 206 -9.47 -2.14 -4.03
N LYS A 207 -8.77 -1.62 -3.02
CA LYS A 207 -9.28 -1.51 -1.65
C LYS A 207 -9.27 -0.06 -1.20
N HIS A 208 -10.26 0.31 -0.40
CA HIS A 208 -10.25 1.58 0.31
C HIS A 208 -9.76 1.38 1.73
N ALA A 209 -8.98 2.34 2.21
CA ALA A 209 -8.45 2.28 3.55
C ALA A 209 -8.41 3.66 4.20
N ARG A 210 -8.53 3.70 5.54
CA ARG A 210 -8.46 4.93 6.34
C ARG A 210 -7.24 4.92 7.21
N LEU A 211 -6.56 6.05 7.32
CA LEU A 211 -5.37 6.21 8.15
C LEU A 211 -5.70 5.88 9.62
N MET A 212 -4.93 4.97 10.20
CA MET A 212 -4.98 4.64 11.62
C MET A 212 -3.91 5.43 12.37
N ARG A 213 -4.32 6.36 13.21
CA ARG A 213 -3.40 7.04 14.12
C ARG A 213 -3.12 6.14 15.31
N VAL A 214 -1.92 5.55 15.37
CA VAL A 214 -1.43 4.74 16.49
C VAL A 214 -0.45 5.57 17.32
N GLY A 215 -0.49 5.47 18.64
CA GLY A 215 0.43 6.17 19.55
C GLY A 215 0.04 7.59 19.94
N GLU A 216 -1.02 8.17 19.39
CA GLU A 216 -1.57 9.46 19.85
C GLU A 216 -2.77 9.26 20.79
N MET A 217 -2.50 8.77 22.02
CA MET A 217 -3.34 9.16 23.15
C MET A 217 -2.62 10.32 23.85
N ARG A 218 -2.61 11.51 23.24
CA ARG A 218 -2.42 12.74 24.00
C ARG A 218 -3.79 13.10 24.57
N GLN A 219 -3.80 13.11 25.90
CA GLN A 219 -4.87 13.61 26.76
C GLN A 219 -5.26 15.04 26.36
#